data_f382ea08569a564d6546c714f313cd5c
#
_entry.id   f382ea08569a564d6546c714f313cd5c
#
_cell.length_a   1.000
_cell.length_b   1.000
_cell.length_c   1.000
_cell.angle_alpha   90.00
_cell.angle_beta   90.00
_cell.angle_gamma   90.00
#
_symmetry.space_group_name_H-M   'P 1'
#
loop_
_entity.id
_entity.type
_entity.pdbx_description
1 polymer ?
#
loop_
_entity_poly.entity_id
_entity_poly.type
_entity_poly.pdbx_seq_one_letter_code
_entity_poly.pdbx_strand_id
1 'polypeptide(L)'
;MYSKSVRQIITVKERHIQILGIVLGAFYAIFIAWLYLVEPKSLEEVPTKAQESIENATTKTQVVIGTYEIDRAKFDNGLTAFRQDNFIVARDSFQKADLERRDARTQFYIAYSFYRQGFGRVSNDDELFKKGLEQTNRVIALDKNFKSDDANLQLKTPIELKNEFEEGLQVTAGDFNPLKVLRERK
;
A
#
# COMPACT_ATOMS: atom_id res chain seq x y z
N MET A 1 -66.27 -17.09 -18.61
CA MET A 1 -65.26 -18.17 -18.68
C MET A 1 -63.84 -17.66 -18.99
N TYR A 2 -63.47 -16.43 -18.61
CA TYR A 2 -62.18 -15.77 -18.91
C TYR A 2 -61.20 -15.65 -17.73
N SER A 3 -61.61 -16.10 -16.54
CA SER A 3 -60.87 -15.82 -15.30
C SER A 3 -59.68 -16.77 -15.00
N LYS A 4 -59.66 -17.99 -15.54
CA LYS A 4 -58.60 -18.97 -15.23
C LYS A 4 -57.30 -18.78 -16.02
N SER A 5 -57.42 -18.32 -17.27
CA SER A 5 -56.29 -18.16 -18.18
C SER A 5 -55.37 -17.01 -17.77
N VAL A 6 -55.93 -15.91 -17.30
CA VAL A 6 -55.17 -14.71 -16.86
C VAL A 6 -54.37 -14.97 -15.59
N ARG A 7 -54.92 -15.73 -14.63
CA ARG A 7 -54.21 -16.10 -13.40
C ARG A 7 -52.98 -17.02 -13.67
N GLN A 8 -53.11 -17.92 -14.62
CA GLN A 8 -51.98 -18.79 -14.98
C GLN A 8 -50.79 -18.04 -15.62
N ILE A 9 -51.07 -17.03 -16.44
CA ILE A 9 -50.04 -16.21 -17.09
C ILE A 9 -49.31 -15.34 -16.05
N ILE A 10 -50.02 -14.81 -15.07
CA ILE A 10 -49.43 -13.97 -14.03
C ILE A 10 -48.51 -14.79 -13.11
N THR A 11 -48.93 -15.98 -12.67
CA THR A 11 -48.12 -16.86 -11.79
C THR A 11 -46.86 -17.40 -12.47
N VAL A 12 -46.92 -17.66 -13.78
CA VAL A 12 -45.75 -18.08 -14.56
C VAL A 12 -44.73 -16.93 -14.67
N LYS A 13 -45.18 -15.71 -14.86
CA LYS A 13 -44.33 -14.53 -14.99
C LYS A 13 -43.63 -14.22 -13.64
N GLU A 14 -44.33 -14.32 -12.51
CA GLU A 14 -43.75 -14.13 -11.18
C GLU A 14 -42.72 -15.19 -10.81
N ARG A 15 -42.97 -16.45 -11.16
CA ARG A 15 -41.97 -17.54 -10.94
C ARG A 15 -40.68 -17.30 -11.75
N HIS A 16 -40.76 -16.83 -12.97
CA HIS A 16 -39.57 -16.54 -13.78
C HIS A 16 -38.80 -15.35 -13.23
N ILE A 17 -39.44 -14.33 -12.69
CA ILE A 17 -38.79 -13.19 -12.05
C ILE A 17 -38.08 -13.64 -10.74
N GLN A 18 -38.72 -14.48 -9.96
CA GLN A 18 -38.09 -15.04 -8.74
C GLN A 18 -36.88 -15.91 -9.07
N ILE A 19 -36.97 -16.79 -10.07
CA ILE A 19 -35.86 -17.63 -10.52
C ILE A 19 -34.71 -16.76 -11.04
N LEU A 20 -35.02 -15.71 -11.83
CA LEU A 20 -34.02 -14.79 -12.35
C LEU A 20 -33.29 -14.05 -11.21
N GLY A 21 -34.03 -13.62 -10.18
CA GLY A 21 -33.45 -12.98 -8.98
C GLY A 21 -32.51 -13.91 -8.21
N ILE A 22 -32.90 -15.17 -8.04
CA ILE A 22 -32.05 -16.16 -7.36
C ILE A 22 -30.79 -16.45 -8.17
N VAL A 23 -30.91 -16.60 -9.48
CA VAL A 23 -29.76 -16.86 -10.37
C VAL A 23 -28.79 -15.68 -10.34
N LEU A 24 -29.30 -14.44 -10.46
CA LEU A 24 -28.47 -13.22 -10.36
C LEU A 24 -27.77 -13.12 -8.98
N GLY A 25 -28.48 -13.42 -7.90
CA GLY A 25 -27.92 -13.44 -6.55
C GLY A 25 -26.81 -14.49 -6.39
N ALA A 26 -27.01 -15.67 -6.94
CA ALA A 26 -26.00 -16.73 -6.94
C ALA A 26 -24.75 -16.35 -7.76
N PHE A 27 -24.93 -15.76 -8.94
CA PHE A 27 -23.82 -15.25 -9.75
C PHE A 27 -23.05 -14.16 -9.02
N TYR A 28 -23.74 -13.25 -8.35
CA TYR A 28 -23.10 -12.19 -7.56
C TYR A 28 -22.31 -12.76 -6.38
N ALA A 29 -22.85 -13.73 -5.66
CA ALA A 29 -22.17 -14.40 -4.57
C ALA A 29 -20.90 -15.17 -5.04
N ILE A 30 -21.00 -15.87 -6.20
CA ILE A 30 -19.86 -16.55 -6.83
C ILE A 30 -18.80 -15.53 -7.27
N PHE A 31 -19.21 -14.40 -7.82
CA PHE A 31 -18.31 -13.32 -8.24
C PHE A 31 -17.56 -12.71 -7.05
N ILE A 32 -18.26 -12.44 -5.94
CA ILE A 32 -17.64 -11.98 -4.70
C ILE A 32 -16.66 -13.03 -4.15
N ALA A 33 -17.07 -14.30 -4.07
CA ALA A 33 -16.20 -15.38 -3.63
C ALA A 33 -14.97 -15.52 -4.55
N TRP A 34 -15.14 -15.37 -5.85
CA TRP A 34 -14.04 -15.37 -6.82
C TRP A 34 -13.09 -14.18 -6.60
N LEU A 35 -13.59 -12.97 -6.35
CA LEU A 35 -12.78 -11.81 -6.00
C LEU A 35 -11.93 -12.04 -4.73
N TYR A 36 -12.49 -12.68 -3.72
CA TYR A 36 -11.76 -13.05 -2.50
C TYR A 36 -10.74 -14.18 -2.71
N LEU A 37 -11.01 -15.09 -3.64
CA LEU A 37 -10.08 -16.20 -3.97
C LEU A 37 -8.98 -15.76 -4.96
N VAL A 38 -9.24 -14.73 -5.76
CA VAL A 38 -8.31 -14.13 -6.73
C VAL A 38 -7.66 -12.88 -6.14
N GLU A 39 -7.75 -12.66 -4.81
CA GLU A 39 -6.81 -11.71 -4.20
C GLU A 39 -5.41 -12.11 -4.66
N PRO A 40 -4.71 -11.26 -5.44
CA PRO A 40 -3.35 -11.56 -5.81
C PRO A 40 -2.57 -11.68 -4.50
N LYS A 41 -2.26 -12.91 -4.12
CA LYS A 41 -1.26 -13.16 -3.10
C LYS A 41 -0.05 -12.37 -3.54
N SER A 42 0.14 -11.21 -2.90
CA SER A 42 1.26 -10.29 -3.05
C SER A 42 1.92 -10.32 -4.44
N LEU A 43 1.92 -9.20 -5.12
CA LEU A 43 2.76 -8.94 -6.30
C LEU A 43 4.28 -9.12 -6.01
N GLU A 44 4.61 -9.73 -4.88
CA GLU A 44 5.98 -10.05 -4.44
C GLU A 44 6.59 -11.24 -5.14
N GLU A 45 5.84 -12.04 -5.92
CA GLU A 45 6.35 -13.24 -6.59
C GLU A 45 6.34 -13.18 -8.13
N VAL A 46 6.32 -11.99 -8.73
CA VAL A 46 6.71 -11.88 -10.14
C VAL A 46 8.23 -12.01 -10.21
N PRO A 47 8.77 -12.89 -11.07
CA PRO A 47 10.18 -13.27 -11.01
C PRO A 47 11.10 -12.09 -11.27
N THR A 48 11.51 -11.42 -10.22
CA THR A 48 12.55 -10.38 -10.14
C THR A 48 13.93 -10.86 -10.60
N LYS A 49 14.12 -12.17 -10.78
CA LYS A 49 15.44 -12.74 -11.10
C LYS A 49 16.04 -12.35 -12.45
N ALA A 50 15.22 -12.02 -13.45
CA ALA A 50 15.74 -11.61 -14.76
C ALA A 50 16.04 -10.11 -14.81
N GLN A 51 15.25 -9.27 -14.13
CA GLN A 51 15.51 -7.83 -14.00
C GLN A 51 16.64 -7.54 -13.01
N GLU A 52 16.71 -8.24 -11.87
CA GLU A 52 17.84 -8.16 -10.93
C GLU A 52 19.21 -8.40 -11.61
N SER A 53 19.28 -9.29 -12.58
CA SER A 53 20.55 -9.62 -13.24
C SER A 53 21.10 -8.48 -14.11
N ILE A 54 20.23 -7.71 -14.77
CA ILE A 54 20.63 -6.59 -15.64
C ILE A 54 20.87 -5.32 -14.81
N GLU A 55 20.02 -5.05 -13.82
CA GLU A 55 20.14 -3.90 -12.93
C GLU A 55 21.35 -4.03 -11.99
N ASN A 56 21.61 -5.22 -11.45
CA ASN A 56 22.80 -5.50 -10.64
C ASN A 56 24.13 -5.34 -11.40
N ALA A 57 24.14 -5.59 -12.71
CA ALA A 57 25.34 -5.40 -13.52
C ALA A 57 25.70 -3.90 -13.69
N THR A 58 24.69 -3.04 -13.86
CA THR A 58 24.88 -1.59 -14.00
C THR A 58 25.26 -0.94 -12.67
N THR A 59 24.63 -1.35 -11.58
CA THR A 59 24.89 -0.82 -10.22
C THR A 59 26.27 -1.25 -9.70
N LYS A 60 26.71 -2.49 -9.96
CA LYS A 60 28.07 -2.94 -9.61
C LYS A 60 29.17 -2.09 -10.26
N THR A 61 28.94 -1.62 -11.48
CA THR A 61 29.90 -0.75 -12.17
C THR A 61 30.01 0.63 -11.51
N GLN A 62 28.92 1.17 -10.98
CA GLN A 62 28.91 2.46 -10.27
C GLN A 62 29.53 2.35 -8.87
N VAL A 63 29.34 1.24 -8.16
CA VAL A 63 29.94 1.00 -6.84
C VAL A 63 31.46 0.85 -6.92
N VAL A 64 31.98 0.27 -8.00
CA VAL A 64 33.43 0.11 -8.23
C VAL A 64 34.14 1.44 -8.43
N ILE A 65 33.45 2.49 -8.92
CA ILE A 65 34.02 3.83 -9.18
C ILE A 65 33.92 4.74 -7.92
N GLY A 66 33.29 4.30 -6.83
CA GLY A 66 33.24 5.04 -5.57
C GLY A 66 32.24 6.19 -5.50
N THR A 67 31.43 6.38 -6.53
CA THR A 67 30.33 7.37 -6.55
C THR A 67 29.00 6.63 -6.72
N TYR A 68 28.38 6.25 -5.59
CA TYR A 68 27.01 5.74 -5.63
C TYR A 68 26.06 6.90 -5.91
N GLU A 69 25.33 6.79 -7.00
CA GLU A 69 24.30 7.76 -7.38
C GLU A 69 22.99 7.02 -7.66
N ILE A 70 21.88 7.51 -7.09
CA ILE A 70 20.57 6.94 -7.32
C ILE A 70 20.07 7.22 -8.74
N ASP A 71 19.17 6.37 -9.25
CA ASP A 71 18.44 6.65 -10.50
C ASP A 71 17.41 7.77 -10.24
N ARG A 72 17.75 8.98 -10.67
CA ARG A 72 16.89 10.17 -10.45
C ARG A 72 15.56 10.07 -11.14
N ALA A 73 15.48 9.48 -12.33
CA ALA A 73 14.22 9.36 -13.05
C ALA A 73 13.25 8.44 -12.32
N LYS A 74 13.73 7.33 -11.79
CA LYS A 74 12.93 6.42 -10.97
C LYS A 74 12.55 7.05 -9.63
N PHE A 75 13.44 7.82 -9.02
CA PHE A 75 13.14 8.57 -7.80
C PHE A 75 12.01 9.57 -8.02
N ASP A 76 12.05 10.36 -9.10
CA ASP A 76 11.02 11.35 -9.43
C ASP A 76 9.66 10.69 -9.74
N ASN A 77 9.67 9.52 -10.40
CA ASN A 77 8.48 8.70 -10.57
C ASN A 77 7.90 8.25 -9.21
N GLY A 78 8.77 7.85 -8.30
CA GLY A 78 8.40 7.51 -6.93
C GLY A 78 7.76 8.67 -6.19
N LEU A 79 8.34 9.88 -6.29
CA LEU A 79 7.76 11.10 -5.69
C LEU A 79 6.39 11.44 -6.27
N THR A 80 6.23 11.28 -7.58
CA THR A 80 4.95 11.52 -8.26
C THR A 80 3.88 10.57 -7.73
N ALA A 81 4.17 9.27 -7.67
CA ALA A 81 3.28 8.26 -7.14
C ALA A 81 2.97 8.49 -5.64
N PHE A 82 3.97 8.88 -4.85
CA PHE A 82 3.82 9.20 -3.43
C PHE A 82 2.86 10.37 -3.20
N ARG A 83 2.96 11.44 -4.00
CA ARG A 83 2.07 12.61 -3.93
C ARG A 83 0.65 12.31 -4.37
N GLN A 84 0.46 11.26 -5.18
CA GLN A 84 -0.85 10.75 -5.61
C GLN A 84 -1.42 9.70 -4.65
N ASP A 85 -0.83 9.50 -3.47
CA ASP A 85 -1.18 8.48 -2.50
C ASP A 85 -1.09 7.03 -3.04
N ASN A 86 -0.39 6.82 -4.16
CA ASN A 86 -0.11 5.49 -4.70
C ASN A 86 1.17 4.91 -4.09
N PHE A 87 1.08 4.53 -2.81
CA PHE A 87 2.25 4.16 -2.01
C PHE A 87 2.92 2.87 -2.44
N ILE A 88 2.18 1.93 -3.04
CA ILE A 88 2.76 0.68 -3.56
C ILE A 88 3.69 0.99 -4.73
N VAL A 89 3.20 1.74 -5.72
CA VAL A 89 3.99 2.15 -6.89
C VAL A 89 5.13 3.09 -6.49
N ALA A 90 4.90 3.96 -5.50
CA ALA A 90 5.94 4.83 -4.96
C ALA A 90 7.12 4.01 -4.40
N ARG A 91 6.84 3.02 -3.54
CA ARG A 91 7.88 2.16 -2.96
C ARG A 91 8.63 1.35 -4.02
N ASP A 92 7.93 0.77 -5.00
CA ASP A 92 8.56 0.04 -6.11
C ASP A 92 9.52 0.95 -6.89
N SER A 93 9.09 2.17 -7.22
CA SER A 93 9.91 3.14 -7.92
C SER A 93 11.12 3.59 -7.10
N PHE A 94 10.96 3.84 -5.79
CA PHE A 94 12.06 4.18 -4.90
C PHE A 94 13.06 3.04 -4.72
N GLN A 95 12.58 1.79 -4.59
CA GLN A 95 13.45 0.62 -4.52
C GLN A 95 14.29 0.45 -5.80
N LYS A 96 13.69 0.71 -6.96
CA LYS A 96 14.39 0.70 -8.25
C LYS A 96 15.35 1.89 -8.42
N ALA A 97 15.10 3.01 -7.74
CA ALA A 97 15.97 4.17 -7.74
C ALA A 97 17.23 3.96 -6.90
N ASP A 98 17.12 3.24 -5.78
CA ASP A 98 18.19 3.00 -4.80
C ASP A 98 18.38 1.49 -4.57
N LEU A 99 18.93 0.79 -5.56
CA LEU A 99 19.11 -0.68 -5.55
C LEU A 99 20.01 -1.15 -4.40
N GLU A 100 21.06 -0.38 -4.09
CA GLU A 100 22.01 -0.69 -3.00
C GLU A 100 21.47 -0.26 -1.63
N ARG A 101 20.30 0.41 -1.58
CA ARG A 101 19.66 0.89 -0.34
C ARG A 101 20.58 1.75 0.51
N ARG A 102 21.33 2.65 -0.11
CA ARG A 102 22.35 3.48 0.51
C ARG A 102 21.97 4.96 0.61
N ASP A 103 20.96 5.40 -0.12
CA ASP A 103 20.49 6.77 -0.07
C ASP A 103 19.42 6.98 1.03
N ALA A 104 19.81 7.67 2.11
CA ALA A 104 18.93 7.91 3.26
C ALA A 104 17.62 8.61 2.88
N ARG A 105 17.66 9.51 1.88
CA ARG A 105 16.47 10.21 1.40
C ARG A 105 15.48 9.25 0.76
N THR A 106 15.94 8.42 -0.17
CA THR A 106 15.10 7.43 -0.85
C THR A 106 14.51 6.43 0.15
N GLN A 107 15.35 5.91 1.04
CA GLN A 107 14.92 4.97 2.07
C GLN A 107 13.91 5.60 3.04
N PHE A 108 14.03 6.90 3.32
CA PHE A 108 13.07 7.63 4.15
C PHE A 108 11.69 7.73 3.48
N TYR A 109 11.62 8.01 2.16
CA TYR A 109 10.35 8.01 1.43
C TYR A 109 9.69 6.62 1.37
N ILE A 110 10.48 5.55 1.31
CA ILE A 110 9.97 4.18 1.42
C ILE A 110 9.31 3.98 2.78
N ALA A 111 9.99 4.36 3.87
CA ALA A 111 9.45 4.28 5.22
C ALA A 111 8.18 5.13 5.39
N TYR A 112 8.21 6.36 4.90
CA TYR A 112 7.05 7.26 4.97
C TYR A 112 5.86 6.75 4.16
N SER A 113 6.10 6.06 3.05
CA SER A 113 5.04 5.41 2.26
C SER A 113 4.31 4.32 3.04
N PHE A 114 5.04 3.55 3.87
CA PHE A 114 4.42 2.58 4.78
C PHE A 114 3.54 3.27 5.83
N TYR A 115 4.03 4.37 6.41
CA TYR A 115 3.27 5.15 7.37
C TYR A 115 1.97 5.66 6.78
N ARG A 116 2.04 6.35 5.63
CA ARG A 116 0.86 6.93 5.00
C ARG A 116 -0.16 5.88 4.55
N GLN A 117 0.29 4.74 4.07
CA GLN A 117 -0.58 3.65 3.66
C GLN A 117 -1.22 2.94 4.85
N GLY A 118 -0.44 2.69 5.89
CA GLY A 118 -0.89 1.96 7.08
C GLY A 118 -1.69 2.81 8.07
N PHE A 119 -1.67 4.14 7.92
CA PHE A 119 -2.41 5.03 8.81
C PHE A 119 -3.92 4.89 8.62
N GLY A 120 -4.62 4.54 9.69
CA GLY A 120 -6.07 4.53 9.75
C GLY A 120 -6.60 5.47 10.84
N ARG A 121 -7.76 6.09 10.59
CA ARG A 121 -8.39 7.00 11.56
C ARG A 121 -8.88 6.29 12.81
N VAL A 122 -9.27 5.04 12.69
CA VAL A 122 -9.76 4.21 13.81
C VAL A 122 -8.67 3.28 14.30
N SER A 123 -8.05 2.53 13.38
CA SER A 123 -6.94 1.61 13.66
C SER A 123 -5.92 1.67 12.53
N ASN A 124 -4.65 1.50 12.87
CA ASN A 124 -3.58 1.39 11.89
C ASN A 124 -3.51 -0.04 11.34
N ASP A 125 -2.87 -0.20 10.20
CA ASP A 125 -2.43 -1.50 9.68
C ASP A 125 -1.09 -1.87 10.35
N ASP A 126 -1.14 -2.81 11.28
CA ASP A 126 0.01 -3.20 12.08
C ASP A 126 1.15 -3.80 11.23
N GLU A 127 0.83 -4.52 10.16
CA GLU A 127 1.85 -5.12 9.29
C GLU A 127 2.60 -4.04 8.48
N LEU A 128 1.88 -3.06 7.95
CA LEU A 128 2.50 -1.92 7.28
C LEU A 128 3.32 -1.07 8.28
N PHE A 129 2.81 -0.89 9.50
CA PHE A 129 3.52 -0.16 10.55
C PHE A 129 4.81 -0.87 10.99
N LYS A 130 4.80 -2.19 11.14
CA LYS A 130 6.02 -2.99 11.45
C LYS A 130 7.05 -2.88 10.33
N LYS A 131 6.62 -3.04 9.06
CA LYS A 131 7.50 -2.86 7.89
C LYS A 131 8.07 -1.45 7.81
N GLY A 132 7.25 -0.44 8.09
CA GLY A 132 7.67 0.95 8.15
C GLY A 132 8.68 1.24 9.25
N LEU A 133 8.48 0.69 10.44
CA LEU A 133 9.40 0.80 11.58
C LEU A 133 10.76 0.17 11.26
N GLU A 134 10.77 -1.04 10.67
CA GLU A 134 12.00 -1.70 10.23
C GLU A 134 12.75 -0.84 9.21
N GLN A 135 12.04 -0.32 8.22
CA GLN A 135 12.61 0.55 7.19
C GLN A 135 13.16 1.85 7.78
N THR A 136 12.46 2.45 8.75
CA THR A 136 12.91 3.66 9.45
C THR A 136 14.20 3.42 10.24
N ASN A 137 14.32 2.25 10.89
CA ASN A 137 15.56 1.88 11.60
C ASN A 137 16.74 1.74 10.61
N ARG A 138 16.51 1.30 9.37
CA ARG A 138 17.55 1.29 8.32
C ARG A 138 17.99 2.70 7.94
N VAL A 139 17.03 3.65 7.83
CA VAL A 139 17.37 5.06 7.56
C VAL A 139 18.25 5.63 8.69
N ILE A 140 17.90 5.36 9.94
CA ILE A 140 18.69 5.80 11.12
C ILE A 140 20.10 5.22 11.07
N ALA A 141 20.26 3.97 10.61
CA ALA A 141 21.57 3.33 10.48
C ALA A 141 22.39 3.93 9.31
N LEU A 142 21.75 4.40 8.24
CA LEU A 142 22.41 5.07 7.12
C LEU A 142 22.84 6.50 7.49
N ASP A 143 21.93 7.28 8.04
CA ASP A 143 22.16 8.66 8.47
C ASP A 143 21.27 8.99 9.67
N LYS A 144 21.85 8.97 10.84
CA LYS A 144 21.17 9.30 12.10
C LYS A 144 20.66 10.75 12.14
N ASN A 145 21.30 11.66 11.42
CA ASN A 145 20.99 13.08 11.42
C ASN A 145 20.17 13.48 10.20
N PHE A 146 19.71 12.51 9.40
CA PHE A 146 18.91 12.80 8.23
C PHE A 146 17.71 13.68 8.59
N LYS A 147 17.50 14.70 7.77
CA LYS A 147 16.32 15.58 7.84
C LYS A 147 15.82 15.87 6.43
N SER A 148 14.56 15.57 6.18
CA SER A 148 13.90 15.90 4.91
C SER A 148 13.69 17.38 4.76
N ASP A 149 13.99 17.92 3.59
CA ASP A 149 13.72 19.28 3.14
C ASP A 149 12.35 19.44 2.46
N ASP A 150 11.64 18.32 2.18
CA ASP A 150 10.32 18.35 1.52
C ASP A 150 9.27 19.01 2.43
N ALA A 151 8.76 20.18 1.97
CA ALA A 151 7.74 20.94 2.70
C ALA A 151 6.41 20.16 2.88
N ASN A 152 6.14 19.16 2.02
CA ASN A 152 4.91 18.38 2.06
C ASN A 152 4.91 17.29 3.13
N LEU A 153 6.05 16.98 3.74
CA LEU A 153 6.15 16.03 4.84
C LEU A 153 6.00 16.78 6.17
N GLN A 154 5.16 16.28 7.06
CA GLN A 154 5.02 16.82 8.42
C GLN A 154 6.10 16.27 9.36
N LEU A 155 6.41 14.96 9.22
CA LEU A 155 7.52 14.32 9.92
C LEU A 155 8.78 14.49 9.08
N LYS A 156 9.77 15.17 9.61
CA LYS A 156 10.98 15.54 8.86
C LYS A 156 12.15 14.60 9.11
N THR A 157 12.14 13.90 10.22
CA THR A 157 13.25 13.07 10.66
C THR A 157 12.83 11.61 10.80
N PRO A 158 13.78 10.66 10.64
CA PRO A 158 13.50 9.25 10.91
C PRO A 158 13.08 8.99 12.36
N ILE A 159 13.56 9.79 13.30
CA ILE A 159 13.19 9.65 14.72
C ILE A 159 11.70 10.01 14.94
N GLU A 160 11.24 11.11 14.35
CA GLU A 160 9.81 11.47 14.41
C GLU A 160 8.94 10.37 13.79
N LEU A 161 9.34 9.88 12.62
CA LEU A 161 8.61 8.81 11.94
C LEU A 161 8.61 7.49 12.72
N LYS A 162 9.74 7.15 13.37
CA LYS A 162 9.86 6.00 14.25
C LYS A 162 8.87 6.09 15.42
N ASN A 163 8.83 7.25 16.09
CA ASN A 163 7.92 7.46 17.21
C ASN A 163 6.45 7.28 16.81
N GLU A 164 6.05 7.76 15.63
CA GLU A 164 4.69 7.56 15.11
C GLU A 164 4.37 6.08 14.85
N PHE A 165 5.32 5.30 14.34
CA PHE A 165 5.14 3.86 14.18
C PHE A 165 5.03 3.15 15.53
N GLU A 166 5.92 3.46 16.48
CA GLU A 166 5.92 2.84 17.80
C GLU A 166 4.64 3.17 18.57
N GLU A 167 4.19 4.43 18.54
CA GLU A 167 2.93 4.84 19.14
C GLU A 167 1.73 4.15 18.45
N GLY A 168 1.76 4.07 17.13
CA GLY A 168 0.67 3.46 16.36
C GLY A 168 0.54 1.94 16.49
N LEU A 169 1.61 1.25 16.93
CA LEU A 169 1.62 -0.19 17.23
C LEU A 169 1.20 -0.51 18.68
N GLN A 170 1.16 0.49 19.57
CA GLN A 170 0.75 0.28 20.97
C GLN A 170 -0.77 0.37 21.07
N VAL A 171 -1.37 -0.65 21.69
CA VAL A 171 -2.79 -0.58 22.09
C VAL A 171 -2.86 0.16 23.42
N THR A 172 -3.46 1.34 23.41
CA THR A 172 -3.62 2.19 24.58
C THR A 172 -5.09 2.41 24.93
N ALA A 173 -5.38 2.87 26.15
CA ALA A 173 -6.74 3.28 26.52
C ALA A 173 -7.32 4.37 25.61
N GLY A 174 -6.44 5.18 24.96
CA GLY A 174 -6.81 6.18 23.96
C GLY A 174 -7.42 5.59 22.69
N ASP A 175 -7.17 4.31 22.39
CA ASP A 175 -7.72 3.64 21.22
C ASP A 175 -9.24 3.42 21.32
N PHE A 176 -9.77 3.43 22.52
CA PHE A 176 -11.21 3.35 22.81
C PHE A 176 -11.90 4.73 22.82
N ASN A 177 -11.17 5.82 22.58
CA ASN A 177 -11.75 7.15 22.51
C ASN A 177 -12.48 7.36 21.16
N PRO A 178 -13.82 7.63 21.17
CA PRO A 178 -14.57 7.85 19.93
C PRO A 178 -14.11 9.07 19.13
N LEU A 179 -13.43 10.04 19.75
CA LEU A 179 -12.86 11.20 19.07
C LEU A 179 -11.61 10.89 18.25
N LYS A 180 -11.06 9.67 18.34
CA LYS A 180 -9.91 9.22 17.53
C LYS A 180 -10.22 9.25 16.03
N VAL A 181 -11.51 9.20 15.63
CA VAL A 181 -11.94 9.36 14.22
C VAL A 181 -11.53 10.71 13.62
N LEU A 182 -11.24 11.71 14.45
CA LEU A 182 -10.79 13.05 14.02
C LEU A 182 -9.26 13.13 13.79
N ARG A 183 -8.55 12.03 14.03
CA ARG A 183 -7.11 11.95 13.84
C ARG A 183 -6.75 12.18 12.36
N GLU A 184 -5.78 13.05 12.13
CA GLU A 184 -5.27 13.37 10.79
C GLU A 184 -3.94 12.64 10.53
N ARG A 185 -3.75 12.24 9.27
CA ARG A 185 -2.50 11.67 8.78
C ARG A 185 -1.46 12.78 8.59
N LYS A 186 -0.30 12.61 9.18
CA LYS A 186 0.86 13.52 9.07
C LYS A 186 1.66 13.31 7.79
#